data_2011449b9384b0a92bed22667519630e
#
_entry.id   2011449b9384b0a92bed22667519630e
#
_cell.length_a   1.000
_cell.length_b   1.000
_cell.length_c   1.000
_cell.angle_alpha   90.00
_cell.angle_beta   90.00
_cell.angle_gamma   90.00
#
_symmetry.space_group_name_H-M   'P 1'
#
loop_
_entity.id
_entity.type
_entity.pdbx_description
1 polymer ?
#
loop_
_entity_poly.entity_id
_entity_poly.type
_entity_poly.pdbx_seq_one_letter_code
_entity_poly.pdbx_strand_id
1 'polypeptide(L)'
;MVGTGVLRDQPFFQARIAEAVALVRSARTWLHTVVHQAWTSTLTSGTASVAERADLLLAAVHATRSAADAVQLVYTVAGGTANYRHSALQRALRDVHAVTQHIGAAPQQYEEAGRMVLGLDPLQPIVLW
;
A
#
# COMPACT_ATOMS: atom_id res chain seq x y z
N MET A 1 30.74 16.11 -9.87
CA MET A 1 30.56 16.02 -11.34
C MET A 1 29.26 15.28 -11.61
N VAL A 2 28.19 16.02 -11.95
CA VAL A 2 26.89 15.40 -12.27
C VAL A 2 27.02 14.78 -13.64
N GLY A 3 26.93 13.44 -13.70
CA GLY A 3 27.04 12.69 -14.95
C GLY A 3 25.93 13.09 -15.91
N THR A 4 26.28 13.38 -17.16
CA THR A 4 25.38 13.71 -18.27
C THR A 4 24.62 12.50 -18.83
N GLY A 5 24.55 11.40 -18.08
CA GLY A 5 23.81 10.19 -18.44
C GLY A 5 22.31 10.29 -18.19
N VAL A 6 21.52 9.60 -19.00
CA VAL A 6 20.06 9.47 -18.79
C VAL A 6 19.83 8.75 -17.47
N LEU A 7 18.90 9.24 -16.63
CA LEU A 7 18.62 8.68 -15.28
C LEU A 7 18.44 7.15 -15.30
N ARG A 8 17.74 6.63 -16.30
CA ARG A 8 17.48 5.18 -16.43
C ARG A 8 18.75 4.31 -16.53
N ASP A 9 19.90 4.91 -16.89
CA ASP A 9 21.16 4.19 -17.08
C ASP A 9 21.99 4.19 -15.79
N GLN A 10 21.53 4.85 -14.74
CA GLN A 10 22.21 4.92 -13.46
C GLN A 10 21.83 3.74 -12.55
N PRO A 11 22.79 2.97 -12.05
CA PRO A 11 22.52 1.79 -11.19
C PRO A 11 21.68 2.11 -9.96
N PHE A 12 21.92 3.25 -9.32
CA PHE A 12 21.13 3.69 -8.16
C PHE A 12 19.66 3.93 -8.52
N PHE A 13 19.38 4.57 -9.65
CA PHE A 13 18.03 4.79 -10.14
C PHE A 13 17.32 3.45 -10.45
N GLN A 14 18.02 2.56 -11.15
CA GLN A 14 17.50 1.22 -11.50
C GLN A 14 17.12 0.44 -10.24
N ALA A 15 17.97 0.44 -9.20
CA ALA A 15 17.71 -0.24 -7.95
C ALA A 15 16.43 0.30 -7.27
N ARG A 16 16.27 1.61 -7.19
CA ARG A 16 15.09 2.23 -6.55
C ARG A 16 13.81 1.99 -7.33
N ILE A 17 13.86 1.98 -8.65
CA ILE A 17 12.70 1.61 -9.48
C ILE A 17 12.33 0.14 -9.27
N ALA A 18 13.29 -0.76 -9.22
CA ALA A 18 13.04 -2.18 -8.97
C ALA A 18 12.40 -2.41 -7.59
N GLU A 19 12.88 -1.71 -6.56
CA GLU A 19 12.31 -1.75 -5.20
C GLU A 19 10.86 -1.25 -5.18
N ALA A 20 10.59 -0.11 -5.81
CA ALA A 20 9.24 0.44 -5.93
C ALA A 20 8.28 -0.52 -6.67
N VAL A 21 8.73 -1.13 -7.76
CA VAL A 21 7.95 -2.14 -8.50
C VAL A 21 7.64 -3.36 -7.64
N ALA A 22 8.61 -3.84 -6.86
CA ALA A 22 8.43 -4.98 -5.96
C ALA A 22 7.38 -4.66 -4.87
N LEU A 23 7.46 -3.49 -4.24
CA LEU A 23 6.47 -3.03 -3.26
C LEU A 23 5.04 -3.01 -3.83
N VAL A 24 4.86 -2.40 -4.99
CA VAL A 24 3.53 -2.27 -5.61
C VAL A 24 2.98 -3.63 -6.03
N ARG A 25 3.80 -4.47 -6.67
CA ARG A 25 3.34 -5.77 -7.19
C ARG A 25 2.99 -6.74 -6.07
N SER A 26 3.81 -6.83 -5.02
CA SER A 26 3.55 -7.71 -3.89
C SER A 26 2.29 -7.29 -3.13
N ALA A 27 2.16 -6.02 -2.82
CA ALA A 27 1.00 -5.48 -2.12
C ALA A 27 -0.29 -5.66 -2.93
N ARG A 28 -0.25 -5.38 -4.23
CA ARG A 28 -1.39 -5.57 -5.14
C ARG A 28 -1.82 -7.03 -5.22
N THR A 29 -0.88 -7.94 -5.40
CA THR A 29 -1.18 -9.38 -5.51
C THR A 29 -1.84 -9.88 -4.23
N TRP A 30 -1.29 -9.53 -3.08
CA TRP A 30 -1.87 -9.93 -1.80
C TRP A 30 -3.27 -9.35 -1.60
N LEU A 31 -3.47 -8.05 -1.84
CA LEU A 31 -4.78 -7.42 -1.72
C LEU A 31 -5.83 -8.12 -2.59
N HIS A 32 -5.53 -8.38 -3.86
CA HIS A 32 -6.45 -9.09 -4.75
C HIS A 32 -6.74 -10.51 -4.28
N THR A 33 -5.74 -11.22 -3.75
CA THR A 33 -5.90 -12.58 -3.23
C THR A 33 -6.87 -12.61 -2.04
N VAL A 34 -6.67 -11.76 -1.05
CA VAL A 34 -7.53 -11.76 0.16
C VAL A 34 -8.95 -11.27 -0.14
N VAL A 35 -9.09 -10.30 -1.04
CA VAL A 35 -10.42 -9.84 -1.50
C VAL A 35 -11.16 -10.99 -2.19
N HIS A 36 -10.49 -11.72 -3.07
CA HIS A 36 -11.11 -12.86 -3.75
C HIS A 36 -11.52 -13.97 -2.77
N GLN A 37 -10.67 -14.29 -1.81
CA GLN A 37 -10.96 -15.29 -0.78
C GLN A 37 -12.19 -14.89 0.06
N ALA A 38 -12.20 -13.69 0.60
CA ALA A 38 -13.32 -13.19 1.40
C ALA A 38 -14.62 -13.09 0.61
N TRP A 39 -14.54 -12.70 -0.66
CA TRP A 39 -15.69 -12.67 -1.56
C TRP A 39 -16.27 -14.06 -1.77
N THR A 40 -15.42 -15.05 -2.08
CA THR A 40 -15.84 -16.45 -2.29
C THR A 40 -16.48 -17.04 -1.03
N SER A 41 -15.88 -16.80 0.14
CA SER A 41 -16.44 -17.25 1.42
C SER A 41 -17.79 -16.62 1.70
N THR A 42 -17.94 -15.31 1.43
CA THR A 42 -19.22 -14.61 1.62
C THR A 42 -20.31 -15.16 0.69
N LEU A 43 -19.99 -15.46 -0.56
CA LEU A 43 -20.95 -16.08 -1.49
C LEU A 43 -21.39 -17.47 -1.05
N THR A 44 -20.49 -18.24 -0.41
CA THR A 44 -20.74 -19.63 -0.04
C THR A 44 -21.42 -19.75 1.33
N SER A 45 -21.00 -18.98 2.31
CA SER A 45 -21.41 -19.09 3.72
C SER A 45 -22.17 -17.85 4.25
N GLY A 46 -22.34 -16.83 3.44
CA GLY A 46 -23.03 -15.59 3.79
C GLY A 46 -22.17 -14.55 4.53
N THR A 47 -20.95 -14.91 4.92
CA THR A 47 -20.04 -14.01 5.64
C THR A 47 -18.58 -14.42 5.45
N ALA A 48 -17.66 -13.46 5.57
CA ALA A 48 -16.24 -13.73 5.68
C ALA A 48 -15.89 -14.09 7.14
N SER A 49 -14.96 -15.03 7.33
CA SER A 49 -14.45 -15.39 8.65
C SER A 49 -13.68 -14.25 9.31
N VAL A 50 -13.45 -14.35 10.62
CA VAL A 50 -12.63 -13.37 11.36
C VAL A 50 -11.21 -13.29 10.78
N ALA A 51 -10.62 -14.42 10.42
CA ALA A 51 -9.29 -14.47 9.82
C ALA A 51 -9.27 -13.76 8.46
N GLU A 52 -10.25 -13.99 7.60
CA GLU A 52 -10.36 -13.31 6.30
C GLU A 52 -10.57 -11.80 6.45
N ARG A 53 -11.34 -11.37 7.44
CA ARG A 53 -11.52 -9.94 7.73
C ARG A 53 -10.23 -9.30 8.26
N ALA A 54 -9.46 -10.01 9.09
CA ALA A 54 -8.14 -9.56 9.52
C ALA A 54 -7.18 -9.40 8.34
N ASP A 55 -7.16 -10.37 7.44
CA ASP A 55 -6.33 -10.32 6.23
C ASP A 55 -6.73 -9.19 5.29
N LEU A 56 -8.05 -8.94 5.11
CA LEU A 56 -8.54 -7.79 4.33
C LEU A 56 -8.03 -6.47 4.90
N LEU A 57 -8.12 -6.31 6.22
CA LEU A 57 -7.67 -5.10 6.90
C LEU A 57 -6.16 -4.92 6.76
N LEU A 58 -5.38 -5.98 7.02
CA LEU A 58 -3.92 -5.98 6.87
C LEU A 58 -3.50 -5.65 5.45
N ALA A 59 -4.10 -6.30 4.46
CA ALA A 59 -3.75 -6.10 3.06
C ALA A 59 -4.09 -4.68 2.58
N ALA A 60 -5.21 -4.11 3.02
CA ALA A 60 -5.60 -2.74 2.69
C ALA A 60 -4.61 -1.71 3.24
N VAL A 61 -4.25 -1.81 4.52
CA VAL A 61 -3.27 -0.91 5.15
C VAL A 61 -1.89 -1.10 4.53
N HIS A 62 -1.47 -2.34 4.33
CA HIS A 62 -0.18 -2.65 3.71
C HIS A 62 -0.09 -2.12 2.28
N ALA A 63 -1.14 -2.30 1.47
CA ALA A 63 -1.16 -1.80 0.10
C ALA A 63 -1.05 -0.27 0.05
N THR A 64 -1.76 0.44 0.91
CA THR A 64 -1.69 1.90 1.00
C THR A 64 -0.29 2.38 1.39
N ARG A 65 0.33 1.77 2.39
CA ARG A 65 1.69 2.13 2.80
C ARG A 65 2.73 1.77 1.75
N SER A 66 2.64 0.59 1.15
CA SER A 66 3.53 0.18 0.06
C SER A 66 3.44 1.11 -1.14
N ALA A 67 2.25 1.60 -1.48
CA ALA A 67 2.07 2.60 -2.53
C ALA A 67 2.74 3.93 -2.17
N ALA A 68 2.61 4.40 -0.92
CA ALA A 68 3.26 5.62 -0.45
C ALA A 68 4.78 5.50 -0.49
N ASP A 69 5.32 4.38 0.00
CA ASP A 69 6.76 4.11 0.01
C ASP A 69 7.31 4.01 -1.42
N ALA A 70 6.60 3.34 -2.32
CA ALA A 70 7.00 3.23 -3.73
C ALA A 70 7.05 4.60 -4.42
N VAL A 71 6.03 5.43 -4.24
CA VAL A 71 6.00 6.79 -4.80
C VAL A 71 7.12 7.64 -4.19
N GLN A 72 7.37 7.53 -2.89
CA GLN A 72 8.47 8.26 -2.23
C GLN A 72 9.84 7.85 -2.78
N LEU A 73 10.08 6.57 -3.02
CA LEU A 73 11.33 6.08 -3.64
C LEU A 73 11.54 6.71 -5.02
N VAL A 74 10.52 6.66 -5.87
CA VAL A 74 10.59 7.22 -7.23
C VAL A 74 10.74 8.74 -7.19
N TYR A 75 10.01 9.43 -6.31
CA TYR A 75 10.09 10.87 -6.14
C TYR A 75 11.52 11.31 -5.75
N THR A 76 12.12 10.60 -4.80
CA THR A 76 13.47 10.91 -4.32
C THR A 76 14.53 10.79 -5.42
N VAL A 77 14.44 9.73 -6.25
CA VAL A 77 15.45 9.53 -7.32
C VAL A 77 15.19 10.34 -8.57
N ALA A 78 13.97 10.83 -8.79
CA ALA A 78 13.65 11.73 -9.90
C ALA A 78 14.27 13.13 -9.74
N GLY A 79 14.67 13.50 -8.53
CA GLY A 79 15.34 14.75 -8.25
C GLY A 79 14.48 15.99 -8.50
N GLY A 80 15.13 17.10 -8.87
CA GLY A 80 14.47 18.41 -9.03
C GLY A 80 13.35 18.46 -10.06
N THR A 81 13.35 17.59 -11.06
CA THR A 81 12.29 17.51 -12.08
C THR A 81 10.95 17.06 -11.50
N ALA A 82 10.97 16.34 -10.37
CA ALA A 82 9.75 15.91 -9.68
C ALA A 82 9.00 17.06 -8.99
N ASN A 83 9.68 18.18 -8.74
CA ASN A 83 9.11 19.32 -8.00
C ASN A 83 8.20 20.23 -8.85
N TYR A 84 8.14 20.07 -10.15
CA TYR A 84 7.26 20.88 -10.98
C TYR A 84 5.79 20.57 -10.72
N ARG A 85 4.96 21.60 -10.56
CA ARG A 85 3.51 21.48 -10.26
C ARG A 85 2.74 20.59 -11.25
N HIS A 86 3.23 20.47 -12.47
CA HIS A 86 2.61 19.64 -13.53
C HIS A 86 3.15 18.21 -13.57
N SER A 87 4.07 17.86 -12.68
CA SER A 87 4.61 16.50 -12.61
C SER A 87 3.53 15.52 -12.13
N ALA A 88 3.29 14.46 -12.91
CA ALA A 88 2.42 13.36 -12.52
C ALA A 88 2.91 12.70 -11.21
N LEU A 89 4.21 12.67 -10.99
CA LEU A 89 4.84 12.12 -9.80
C LEU A 89 4.54 12.95 -8.54
N GLN A 90 4.55 14.29 -8.65
CA GLN A 90 4.17 15.16 -7.55
C GLN A 90 2.69 14.98 -7.18
N ARG A 91 1.83 14.83 -8.18
CA ARG A 91 0.41 14.53 -7.94
C ARG A 91 0.26 13.19 -7.22
N ALA A 92 0.91 12.14 -7.72
CA ALA A 92 0.88 10.82 -7.10
C ALA A 92 1.35 10.85 -5.64
N LEU A 93 2.40 11.62 -5.34
CA LEU A 93 2.90 11.79 -3.97
C LEU A 93 1.85 12.41 -3.05
N ARG A 94 1.20 13.49 -3.48
CA ARG A 94 0.14 14.14 -2.70
C ARG A 94 -1.07 13.22 -2.50
N ASP A 95 -1.50 12.57 -3.57
CA ASP A 95 -2.69 11.73 -3.55
C ASP A 95 -2.49 10.50 -2.66
N VAL A 96 -1.34 9.84 -2.74
CA VAL A 96 -1.05 8.68 -1.90
C VAL A 96 -0.91 9.05 -0.42
N HIS A 97 -0.31 10.20 -0.11
CA HIS A 97 -0.25 10.67 1.27
C HIS A 97 -1.63 11.06 1.82
N ALA A 98 -2.51 11.63 1.00
CA ALA A 98 -3.89 11.89 1.40
C ALA A 98 -4.63 10.58 1.74
N VAL A 99 -4.44 9.54 0.95
CA VAL A 99 -5.06 8.20 1.21
C VAL A 99 -4.54 7.61 2.52
N THR A 100 -3.27 7.78 2.88
CA THR A 100 -2.71 7.28 4.15
C THR A 100 -3.37 7.89 5.39
N GLN A 101 -4.04 9.03 5.25
CA GLN A 101 -4.78 9.68 6.34
C GLN A 101 -6.22 9.19 6.47
N HIS A 102 -6.70 8.38 5.52
CA HIS A 102 -8.04 7.80 5.60
C HIS A 102 -8.11 6.77 6.72
N ILE A 103 -9.21 6.77 7.48
CA ILE A 103 -9.38 5.90 8.66
C ILE A 103 -9.18 4.41 8.34
N GLY A 104 -9.62 3.95 7.18
CA GLY A 104 -9.46 2.55 6.73
C GLY A 104 -8.03 2.17 6.34
N ALA A 105 -7.14 3.15 6.20
CA ALA A 105 -5.73 2.95 5.84
C ALA A 105 -4.76 3.49 6.90
N ALA A 106 -5.29 3.97 8.02
CA ALA A 106 -4.49 4.55 9.10
C ALA A 106 -3.65 3.47 9.83
N PRO A 107 -2.48 3.83 10.38
CA PRO A 107 -1.62 2.89 11.09
C PRO A 107 -2.30 2.12 12.24
N GLN A 108 -3.32 2.72 12.85
CA GLN A 108 -4.13 2.09 13.90
C GLN A 108 -4.82 0.80 13.43
N GLN A 109 -5.04 0.63 12.15
CA GLN A 109 -5.61 -0.59 11.60
C GLN A 109 -4.68 -1.81 11.73
N TYR A 110 -3.36 -1.59 11.86
CA TYR A 110 -2.46 -2.68 12.21
C TYR A 110 -2.70 -3.22 13.61
N GLU A 111 -3.04 -2.36 14.58
CA GLU A 111 -3.41 -2.80 15.93
C GLU A 111 -4.69 -3.64 15.90
N GLU A 112 -5.73 -3.16 15.21
CA GLU A 112 -6.99 -3.89 15.06
C GLU A 112 -6.78 -5.26 14.41
N ALA A 113 -6.08 -5.30 13.29
CA ALA A 113 -5.78 -6.55 12.62
C ALA A 113 -4.91 -7.49 13.47
N GLY A 114 -3.92 -6.94 14.18
CA GLY A 114 -3.07 -7.70 15.10
C GLY A 114 -3.87 -8.35 16.23
N ARG A 115 -4.85 -7.63 16.80
CA ARG A 115 -5.77 -8.18 17.80
C ARG A 115 -6.54 -9.38 17.23
N MET A 116 -7.10 -9.24 16.03
CA MET A 116 -7.85 -10.31 15.38
C MET A 116 -6.97 -11.54 15.07
N VAL A 117 -5.74 -11.33 14.60
CA VAL A 117 -4.75 -12.39 14.36
C VAL A 117 -4.39 -13.13 15.66
N LEU A 118 -4.35 -12.43 16.78
CA LEU A 118 -4.07 -13.00 18.09
C LEU A 118 -5.32 -13.59 18.78
N GLY A 119 -6.47 -13.58 18.11
CA GLY A 119 -7.72 -14.10 18.68
C GLY A 119 -8.39 -13.19 19.70
N LEU A 120 -8.02 -11.90 19.72
CA LEU A 120 -8.64 -10.89 20.56
C LEU A 120 -9.77 -10.17 19.79
N ASP A 121 -10.75 -9.66 20.52
CA ASP A 121 -11.82 -8.88 19.92
C ASP A 121 -11.31 -7.55 19.37
N PRO A 122 -11.79 -7.10 18.19
CA PRO A 122 -11.48 -5.79 17.65
C PRO A 122 -12.07 -4.69 18.55
N LEU A 123 -11.39 -3.54 18.59
CA LEU A 123 -11.83 -2.38 19.37
C LEU A 123 -12.80 -1.49 18.60
N GLN A 124 -12.77 -1.54 17.26
CA GLN A 124 -13.55 -0.67 16.39
C GLN A 124 -14.67 -1.43 15.69
N PRO A 125 -15.91 -0.91 15.73
CA PRO A 125 -17.07 -1.56 15.07
C PRO A 125 -16.93 -1.70 13.55
N ILE A 126 -16.15 -0.83 12.91
CA ILE A 126 -15.94 -0.84 11.45
C ILE A 126 -15.33 -2.16 10.93
N VAL A 127 -14.75 -2.94 11.80
CA VAL A 127 -14.13 -4.23 11.46
C VAL A 127 -15.11 -5.40 11.60
N LEU A 128 -16.34 -5.14 12.04
CA LEU A 128 -17.34 -6.17 12.40
C LEU A 128 -18.38 -6.45 11.31
N TRP A 129 -18.34 -5.73 10.20
CA TRP A 129 -19.24 -5.95 9.06
C TRP A 129 -18.79 -7.02 8.09
#